data_bc46f6c7e677784146713c026839f6f3
#
_entry.id   bc46f6c7e677784146713c026839f6f3
#
_cell.length_a   1.000
_cell.length_b   1.000
_cell.length_c   1.000
_cell.angle_alpha   90.00
_cell.angle_beta   90.00
_cell.angle_gamma   90.00
#
_symmetry.space_group_name_H-M   'P 1'
#
loop_
_entity.id
_entity.type
_entity.pdbx_description
1 polymer ?
#
loop_
_entity_poly.entity_id
_entity_poly.type
_entity_poly.pdbx_seq_one_letter_code
_entity_poly.pdbx_strand_id
1 'polypeptide(L)'
;MEISPFRFLDESDITLEFFKASGPGGQNINKVSTAVRLRFNLSKSSALTIEEKIRLSRLAASRLTADGLIVIEARRFRSQDQNRLDAIQRLVHLLESAIKIPKTRIKTRPSRTARASRTFEKKKRGDLKRTRHYNPDDWG
;
A
#
# COMPACT_ATOMS: atom_id res chain seq x y z
N MET A 1 22.58 -2.63 7.39
CA MET A 1 21.98 -1.93 6.21
C MET A 1 21.47 -0.57 6.64
N GLU A 2 21.85 0.49 5.95
CA GLU A 2 21.44 1.87 6.27
C GLU A 2 19.99 2.12 5.81
N ILE A 3 19.13 2.60 6.72
CA ILE A 3 17.72 2.95 6.42
C ILE A 3 17.60 4.47 6.26
N SER A 4 18.44 5.22 6.95
CA SER A 4 18.48 6.68 7.01
C SER A 4 19.89 7.05 7.41
N PRO A 5 20.40 8.25 7.12
CA PRO A 5 21.80 8.64 7.44
C PRO A 5 22.20 8.42 8.91
N PHE A 6 21.26 8.01 9.78
CA PHE A 6 21.54 7.80 11.20
C PHE A 6 20.96 6.48 11.77
N ARG A 7 20.44 5.57 10.93
CA ARG A 7 19.84 4.32 11.42
C ARG A 7 20.25 3.12 10.56
N PHE A 8 20.76 2.10 11.23
CA PHE A 8 21.17 0.85 10.62
C PHE A 8 20.24 -0.27 11.06
N LEU A 9 19.80 -1.10 10.11
CA LEU A 9 19.16 -2.38 10.39
C LEU A 9 20.22 -3.41 10.72
N ASP A 10 19.93 -4.22 11.73
CA ASP A 10 20.70 -5.42 11.97
C ASP A 10 20.42 -6.44 10.86
N GLU A 11 21.47 -7.09 10.36
CA GLU A 11 21.32 -8.15 9.35
C GLU A 11 20.59 -9.36 9.92
N SER A 12 20.65 -9.58 11.24
CA SER A 12 19.91 -10.63 11.94
C SER A 12 18.40 -10.50 11.89
N ASP A 13 17.87 -9.28 11.65
CA ASP A 13 16.44 -9.01 11.50
C ASP A 13 15.89 -9.41 10.12
N ILE A 14 16.79 -9.76 9.17
CA ILE A 14 16.44 -10.04 7.78
C ILE A 14 16.85 -11.47 7.42
N THR A 15 15.91 -12.22 6.86
CA THR A 15 16.19 -13.54 6.28
C THR A 15 15.88 -13.50 4.78
N LEU A 16 16.82 -14.01 3.96
CA LEU A 16 16.67 -14.13 2.53
C LEU A 16 16.52 -15.59 2.13
N GLU A 17 15.47 -15.91 1.40
CA GLU A 17 15.23 -17.21 0.80
C GLU A 17 15.20 -17.10 -0.71
N PHE A 18 15.87 -18.04 -1.38
CA PHE A 18 15.88 -18.11 -2.84
C PHE A 18 14.97 -19.23 -3.30
N PHE A 19 14.08 -18.92 -4.24
CA PHE A 19 13.11 -19.88 -4.74
C PHE A 19 12.93 -19.79 -6.25
N LYS A 20 12.36 -20.82 -6.85
CA LYS A 20 12.04 -20.84 -8.27
C LYS A 20 10.79 -20.00 -8.53
N ALA A 21 10.89 -19.02 -9.43
CA ALA A 21 9.72 -18.26 -9.83
C ALA A 21 8.75 -19.18 -10.59
N SER A 22 7.49 -19.23 -10.14
CA SER A 22 6.40 -19.86 -10.90
C SER A 22 5.85 -18.86 -11.91
N GLY A 23 5.72 -19.22 -13.18
CA GLY A 23 5.13 -18.39 -14.21
C GLY A 23 5.19 -19.02 -15.60
N PRO A 24 4.40 -18.54 -16.57
CA PRO A 24 4.51 -18.95 -17.96
C PRO A 24 5.87 -18.48 -18.51
N GLY A 25 6.79 -19.40 -18.73
CA GLY A 25 8.13 -19.12 -19.25
C GLY A 25 8.84 -20.39 -19.67
N GLY A 26 9.87 -20.25 -20.52
CA GLY A 26 10.63 -21.37 -21.08
C GLY A 26 11.42 -22.15 -20.02
N GLN A 27 12.14 -23.20 -20.45
CA GLN A 27 12.85 -24.17 -19.60
C GLN A 27 13.79 -23.57 -18.55
N ASN A 28 14.31 -22.35 -18.75
CA ASN A 28 15.22 -21.68 -17.80
C ASN A 28 14.52 -21.26 -16.49
N ILE A 29 13.24 -20.85 -16.53
CA ILE A 29 12.52 -20.38 -15.33
C ILE A 29 12.33 -21.51 -14.33
N ASN A 30 12.17 -22.74 -14.82
CA ASN A 30 11.97 -23.93 -13.99
C ASN A 30 13.27 -24.52 -13.41
N LYS A 31 14.42 -24.10 -13.93
CA LYS A 31 15.73 -24.67 -13.51
C LYS A 31 16.48 -23.76 -12.53
N VAL A 32 16.26 -22.45 -12.56
CA VAL A 32 17.08 -21.48 -11.80
C VAL A 32 16.24 -20.78 -10.71
N SER A 33 16.74 -20.78 -9.47
CA SER A 33 16.11 -20.11 -8.32
C SER A 33 16.53 -18.64 -8.29
N THR A 34 15.98 -17.83 -9.18
CA THR A 34 16.30 -16.39 -9.27
C THR A 34 15.39 -15.49 -8.43
N ALA A 35 14.22 -15.99 -8.02
CA ALA A 35 13.32 -15.26 -7.17
C ALA A 35 13.82 -15.21 -5.72
N VAL A 36 13.59 -14.08 -5.07
CA VAL A 36 14.03 -13.81 -3.70
C VAL A 36 12.82 -13.48 -2.83
N ARG A 37 12.73 -14.13 -1.69
CA ARG A 37 11.80 -13.81 -0.62
C ARG A 37 12.59 -13.26 0.55
N LEU A 38 12.35 -12.00 0.88
CA LEU A 38 12.90 -11.33 2.04
C LEU A 38 11.85 -11.38 3.15
N ARG A 39 12.27 -11.83 4.34
CA ARG A 39 11.48 -11.78 5.56
C ARG A 39 12.16 -10.83 6.54
N PHE A 40 11.42 -9.84 7.00
CA PHE A 40 11.86 -8.89 8.01
C PHE A 40 11.07 -9.07 9.30
N ASN A 41 11.77 -9.25 10.43
CA ASN A 41 11.14 -9.42 11.72
C ASN A 41 10.84 -8.07 12.37
N LEU A 42 9.58 -7.62 12.25
CA LEU A 42 9.12 -6.36 12.81
C LEU A 42 9.18 -6.34 14.35
N SER A 43 8.85 -7.48 14.98
CA SER A 43 8.74 -7.56 16.44
C SER A 43 10.11 -7.48 17.11
N LYS A 44 11.11 -8.19 16.58
CA LYS A 44 12.46 -8.27 17.15
C LYS A 44 13.31 -7.04 16.85
N SER A 45 13.07 -6.33 15.77
CA SER A 45 13.93 -5.23 15.33
C SER A 45 14.04 -4.15 16.41
N SER A 46 15.26 -3.83 16.80
CA SER A 46 15.60 -2.76 17.75
C SER A 46 15.75 -1.39 17.05
N ALA A 47 15.86 -1.38 15.73
CA ALA A 47 16.07 -0.16 14.93
C ALA A 47 14.84 0.77 14.86
N LEU A 48 13.65 0.27 15.21
CA LEU A 48 12.39 1.00 15.13
C LEU A 48 11.76 1.22 16.49
N THR A 49 11.22 2.43 16.70
CA THR A 49 10.40 2.74 17.86
C THR A 49 9.03 2.04 17.78
N ILE A 50 8.33 1.95 18.90
CA ILE A 50 6.99 1.33 18.97
C ILE A 50 6.01 2.01 18.00
N GLU A 51 6.04 3.34 17.91
CA GLU A 51 5.17 4.09 17.00
C GLU A 51 5.50 3.82 15.52
N GLU A 52 6.79 3.70 15.18
CA GLU A 52 7.24 3.36 13.84
C GLU A 52 6.84 1.92 13.47
N LYS A 53 6.94 0.98 14.40
CA LYS A 53 6.43 -0.40 14.22
C LYS A 53 4.93 -0.43 13.93
N ILE A 54 4.13 0.36 14.67
CA ILE A 54 2.69 0.49 14.42
C ILE A 54 2.42 1.11 13.04
N ARG A 55 3.16 2.15 12.63
CA ARG A 55 3.01 2.72 11.29
C ARG A 55 3.41 1.74 10.20
N LEU A 56 4.53 1.04 10.39
CA LEU A 56 5.03 0.06 9.44
C LEU A 56 4.06 -1.12 9.28
N SER A 57 3.47 -1.62 10.36
CA SER A 57 2.46 -2.69 10.30
C SER A 57 1.23 -2.28 9.47
N ARG A 58 0.80 -1.03 9.56
CA ARG A 58 -0.31 -0.50 8.74
C ARG A 58 0.09 -0.35 7.27
N LEU A 59 1.30 0.16 6.98
CA LEU A 59 1.80 0.32 5.62
C LEU A 59 2.04 -1.03 4.92
N ALA A 60 2.50 -2.02 5.66
CA ALA A 60 2.81 -3.35 5.16
C ALA A 60 1.69 -4.37 5.39
N ALA A 61 0.45 -3.95 5.69
CA ALA A 61 -0.65 -4.83 6.11
C ALA A 61 -0.87 -6.05 5.19
N SER A 62 -0.77 -5.88 3.86
CA SER A 62 -0.92 -6.97 2.89
C SER A 62 0.28 -7.95 2.83
N ARG A 63 1.38 -7.62 3.50
CA ARG A 63 2.64 -8.37 3.51
C ARG A 63 3.04 -8.84 4.92
N LEU A 64 2.26 -8.45 5.92
CA LEU A 64 2.49 -8.80 7.32
C LEU A 64 1.84 -10.15 7.61
N THR A 65 2.62 -11.09 8.12
CA THR A 65 2.12 -12.39 8.61
C THR A 65 1.60 -12.27 10.04
N ALA A 66 0.83 -13.27 10.48
CA ALA A 66 0.35 -13.34 11.86
C ALA A 66 1.50 -13.37 12.89
N ASP A 67 2.66 -13.89 12.50
CA ASP A 67 3.87 -13.97 13.33
C ASP A 67 4.65 -12.64 13.42
N GLY A 68 4.15 -11.57 12.80
CA GLY A 68 4.80 -10.26 12.80
C GLY A 68 6.00 -10.16 11.84
N LEU A 69 6.06 -11.02 10.82
CA LEU A 69 7.07 -10.98 9.77
C LEU A 69 6.53 -10.22 8.55
N ILE A 70 7.30 -9.28 8.02
CA ILE A 70 7.02 -8.63 6.75
C ILE A 70 7.68 -9.44 5.64
N VAL A 71 6.89 -9.93 4.67
CA VAL A 71 7.36 -10.75 3.55
C VAL A 71 7.35 -9.95 2.27
N ILE A 72 8.50 -9.85 1.60
CA ILE A 72 8.66 -9.17 0.32
C ILE A 72 9.20 -10.15 -0.70
N GLU A 73 8.46 -10.40 -1.77
CA GLU A 73 8.91 -11.21 -2.90
C GLU A 73 9.37 -10.34 -4.06
N ALA A 74 10.57 -10.64 -4.55
CA ALA A 74 11.17 -10.00 -5.72
C ALA A 74 11.48 -11.07 -6.78
N ARG A 75 10.83 -10.95 -7.94
CA ARG A 75 10.99 -11.86 -9.10
C ARG A 75 10.96 -11.12 -10.44
N ARG A 76 11.26 -9.83 -10.39
CA ARG A 76 11.15 -8.95 -11.56
C ARG A 76 12.32 -9.13 -12.54
N PHE A 77 13.49 -9.42 -12.02
CA PHE A 77 14.72 -9.48 -12.78
C PHE A 77 15.12 -10.93 -13.09
N ARG A 78 15.96 -11.11 -14.11
CA ARG A 78 16.52 -12.41 -14.46
C ARG A 78 17.65 -12.86 -13.51
N SER A 79 18.35 -11.89 -12.91
CA SER A 79 19.46 -12.14 -11.99
C SER A 79 18.97 -12.21 -10.55
N GLN A 80 19.48 -13.18 -9.80
CA GLN A 80 19.23 -13.37 -8.38
C GLN A 80 19.67 -12.13 -7.58
N ASP A 81 20.87 -11.61 -7.89
CA ASP A 81 21.42 -10.43 -7.20
C ASP A 81 20.57 -9.19 -7.41
N GLN A 82 20.06 -8.98 -8.63
CA GLN A 82 19.14 -7.88 -8.91
C GLN A 82 17.81 -8.02 -8.16
N ASN A 83 17.26 -9.22 -8.04
CA ASN A 83 16.07 -9.46 -7.25
C ASN A 83 16.33 -9.27 -5.74
N ARG A 84 17.51 -9.65 -5.26
CA ARG A 84 17.95 -9.39 -3.89
C ARG A 84 17.99 -7.89 -3.61
N LEU A 85 18.61 -7.11 -4.47
CA LEU A 85 18.68 -5.65 -4.35
C LEU A 85 17.28 -5.02 -4.40
N ASP A 86 16.41 -5.47 -5.31
CA ASP A 86 15.03 -4.99 -5.42
C ASP A 86 14.23 -5.27 -4.13
N ALA A 87 14.36 -6.46 -3.54
CA ALA A 87 13.71 -6.79 -2.28
C ALA A 87 14.18 -5.88 -1.14
N ILE A 88 15.48 -5.64 -1.04
CA ILE A 88 16.10 -4.76 -0.05
C ILE A 88 15.61 -3.32 -0.25
N GLN A 89 15.62 -2.80 -1.47
CA GLN A 89 15.15 -1.44 -1.77
C GLN A 89 13.68 -1.24 -1.40
N ARG A 90 12.83 -2.24 -1.66
CA ARG A 90 11.42 -2.19 -1.25
C ARG A 90 11.25 -2.17 0.26
N LEU A 91 12.06 -2.92 1.01
CA LEU A 91 12.07 -2.87 2.47
C LEU A 91 12.49 -1.50 2.96
N VAL A 92 13.60 -0.96 2.44
CA VAL A 92 14.10 0.38 2.79
C VAL A 92 13.03 1.44 2.56
N HIS A 93 12.36 1.42 1.42
CA HIS A 93 11.30 2.37 1.10
C HIS A 93 10.10 2.28 2.08
N LEU A 94 9.72 1.07 2.49
CA LEU A 94 8.68 0.88 3.52
C LEU A 94 9.12 1.45 4.87
N LEU A 95 10.37 1.20 5.28
CA LEU A 95 10.94 1.70 6.53
C LEU A 95 11.03 3.23 6.54
N GLU A 96 11.54 3.83 5.47
CA GLU A 96 11.58 5.30 5.33
C GLU A 96 10.18 5.92 5.41
N SER A 97 9.19 5.27 4.79
CA SER A 97 7.80 5.71 4.83
C SER A 97 7.21 5.62 6.24
N ALA A 98 7.61 4.62 7.03
CA ALA A 98 7.18 4.45 8.42
C ALA A 98 7.84 5.44 9.39
N ILE A 99 9.09 5.83 9.12
CA ILE A 99 9.80 6.84 9.90
C ILE A 99 9.18 8.23 9.71
N LYS A 100 8.75 8.57 8.48
CA LYS A 100 8.12 9.85 8.18
C LYS A 100 6.76 9.96 8.89
N ILE A 101 6.60 10.99 9.73
CA ILE A 101 5.33 11.29 10.37
C ILE A 101 4.41 11.94 9.33
N PRO A 102 3.26 11.33 9.01
CA PRO A 102 2.33 11.92 8.04
C PRO A 102 1.72 13.21 8.59
N LYS A 103 1.60 14.22 7.76
CA LYS A 103 0.90 15.46 8.11
C LYS A 103 -0.58 15.14 8.40
N THR A 104 -1.11 15.69 9.48
CA THR A 104 -2.53 15.55 9.84
C THR A 104 -3.40 16.15 8.73
N ARG A 105 -4.30 15.33 8.17
CA ARG A 105 -5.23 15.80 7.16
C ARG A 105 -6.30 16.67 7.78
N ILE A 106 -6.30 17.96 7.47
CA ILE A 106 -7.34 18.92 7.87
C ILE A 106 -8.57 18.67 7.00
N LYS A 107 -9.73 18.45 7.62
CA LYS A 107 -11.00 18.31 6.90
C LYS A 107 -11.36 19.63 6.20
N THR A 108 -11.47 19.61 4.89
CA THR A 108 -11.94 20.75 4.09
C THR A 108 -13.46 20.79 4.07
N ARG A 109 -14.03 21.99 4.14
CA ARG A 109 -15.48 22.19 3.97
C ARG A 109 -15.77 22.62 2.53
N PRO A 110 -16.89 22.19 1.93
CA PRO A 110 -17.28 22.68 0.61
C PRO A 110 -17.47 24.21 0.62
N SER A 111 -17.06 24.87 -0.46
CA SER A 111 -17.23 26.31 -0.63
C SER A 111 -18.72 26.72 -0.61
N ARG A 112 -19.01 28.00 -0.38
CA ARG A 112 -20.38 28.53 -0.46
C ARG A 112 -20.99 28.29 -1.85
N THR A 113 -20.23 28.53 -2.90
CA THR A 113 -20.64 28.28 -4.29
C THR A 113 -20.97 26.82 -4.56
N ALA A 114 -20.14 25.88 -4.09
CA ALA A 114 -20.40 24.45 -4.24
C ALA A 114 -21.68 23.99 -3.50
N ARG A 115 -21.97 24.60 -2.33
CA ARG A 115 -23.24 24.33 -1.61
C ARG A 115 -24.44 24.89 -2.34
N ALA A 116 -24.34 26.13 -2.85
CA ALA A 116 -25.41 26.77 -3.61
C ALA A 116 -25.73 25.97 -4.89
N SER A 117 -24.70 25.61 -5.65
CA SER A 117 -24.85 24.76 -6.85
C SER A 117 -25.53 23.44 -6.55
N ARG A 118 -25.08 22.74 -5.49
CA ARG A 118 -25.72 21.47 -5.08
C ARG A 118 -27.20 21.64 -4.70
N THR A 119 -27.54 22.75 -4.02
CA THR A 119 -28.92 23.04 -3.63
C THR A 119 -29.76 23.39 -4.86
N PHE A 120 -29.22 24.17 -5.80
CA PHE A 120 -29.87 24.50 -7.06
C PHE A 120 -30.16 23.26 -7.89
N GLU A 121 -29.17 22.40 -8.09
CA GLU A 121 -29.33 21.13 -8.80
C GLU A 121 -30.38 20.21 -8.15
N LYS A 122 -30.39 20.17 -6.82
CA LYS A 122 -31.40 19.38 -6.08
C LYS A 122 -32.81 19.91 -6.31
N LYS A 123 -33.02 21.27 -6.28
CA LYS A 123 -34.31 21.89 -6.57
C LYS A 123 -34.73 21.60 -8.01
N LYS A 124 -33.86 21.84 -9.00
CA LYS A 124 -34.12 21.57 -10.42
C LYS A 124 -34.57 20.11 -10.66
N ARG A 125 -33.88 19.15 -10.03
CA ARG A 125 -34.31 17.72 -10.11
C ARG A 125 -35.65 17.47 -9.42
N GLY A 126 -35.94 18.18 -8.34
CA GLY A 126 -37.26 18.11 -7.65
C GLY A 126 -38.39 18.62 -8.54
N ASP A 127 -38.17 19.75 -9.21
CA ASP A 127 -39.17 20.35 -10.11
C ASP A 127 -39.43 19.44 -11.33
N LEU A 128 -38.35 18.89 -11.94
CA LEU A 128 -38.48 17.90 -13.01
C LEU A 128 -39.24 16.63 -12.58
N LYS A 129 -39.09 16.21 -11.34
CA LYS A 129 -39.89 15.07 -10.81
C LYS A 129 -41.35 15.40 -10.63
N ARG A 130 -41.66 16.63 -10.18
CA ARG A 130 -43.04 17.09 -10.05
C ARG A 130 -43.74 17.20 -11.40
N THR A 131 -43.10 17.72 -12.42
CA THR A 131 -43.67 17.82 -13.79
C THR A 131 -43.84 16.45 -14.45
N ARG A 132 -43.14 15.42 -13.99
CA ARG A 132 -43.28 14.03 -14.46
C ARG A 132 -44.34 13.25 -13.68
N HIS A 133 -44.91 13.82 -12.65
CA HIS A 133 -45.96 13.15 -11.89
C HIS A 133 -47.22 13.09 -12.79
N TYR A 134 -47.52 11.91 -13.30
CA TYR A 134 -48.68 11.62 -14.09
C TYR A 134 -49.92 11.72 -13.16
N ASN A 135 -50.83 12.60 -13.50
CA ASN A 135 -52.11 12.71 -12.81
C ASN A 135 -53.16 11.95 -13.69
N PRO A 136 -53.67 10.79 -13.25
CA PRO A 136 -54.61 10.01 -14.05
C PRO A 136 -55.91 10.77 -14.40
N ASP A 137 -56.25 11.82 -13.62
CA ASP A 137 -57.49 12.59 -13.74
C ASP A 137 -57.39 13.73 -14.79
N ASP A 138 -56.22 13.95 -15.41
CA ASP A 138 -56.05 14.97 -16.43
C ASP A 138 -56.51 14.56 -17.85
N TRP A 139 -57.12 13.36 -17.98
CA TRP A 139 -57.65 12.78 -19.21
C TRP A 139 -59.18 12.47 -19.07
N GLY A 140 -59.91 13.46 -18.62
CA GLY A 140 -61.39 13.46 -18.66
C GLY A 140 -61.88 14.08 -19.96
#